data_6fe8dc23133e7c3d61014a7416cad62d
#
_entry.id   6fe8dc23133e7c3d61014a7416cad62d
#
_cell.length_a   1.000
_cell.length_b   1.000
_cell.length_c   1.000
_cell.angle_alpha   90.00
_cell.angle_beta   90.00
_cell.angle_gamma   90.00
#
_symmetry.space_group_name_H-M   'P 1'
#
loop_
_entity.id
_entity.type
_entity.pdbx_description
1 polymer ?
#
loop_
_entity_poly.entity_id
_entity_poly.type
_entity_poly.pdbx_seq_one_letter_code
_entity_poly.pdbx_strand_id
1 'polypeptide(L)'
;MTKHGLLIIGHGSRLEYGKELILETAKMISEKTDEYTIITCSMEFNEPNVDEGLAAMREEEIDYLVAVPMFLAKGIHVLHDIPEILGLKEGEFRGEFTLADGKSVPLIYAGPLGCDPLLADMMMKNAKTAVETYL
;
A
#
# COMPACT_ATOMS: atom_id res chain seq x y z
N MET A 1 -17.35 -0.80 -15.55
CA MET A 1 -17.29 -1.83 -14.51
C MET A 1 -16.65 -1.31 -13.24
N THR A 2 -17.26 -1.61 -12.12
CA THR A 2 -16.72 -1.23 -10.83
C THR A 2 -15.48 -2.08 -10.49
N LYS A 3 -14.42 -1.44 -10.05
CA LYS A 3 -13.20 -2.12 -9.63
C LYS A 3 -13.08 -2.11 -8.12
N HIS A 4 -12.11 -2.84 -7.60
CA HIS A 4 -11.74 -2.78 -6.19
C HIS A 4 -10.70 -1.67 -6.02
N GLY A 5 -10.76 -0.94 -4.94
CA GLY A 5 -9.75 0.06 -4.61
C GLY A 5 -8.57 -0.59 -3.89
N LEU A 6 -7.35 -0.27 -4.33
CA LEU A 6 -6.13 -0.71 -3.67
C LEU A 6 -5.27 0.52 -3.39
N LEU A 7 -5.12 0.85 -2.11
CA LEU A 7 -4.28 1.95 -1.67
C LEU A 7 -2.99 1.37 -1.10
N ILE A 8 -1.88 1.62 -1.77
CA ILE A 8 -0.56 1.17 -1.32
C ILE A 8 0.08 2.31 -0.53
N ILE A 9 0.41 2.05 0.73
CA ILE A 9 0.96 3.06 1.62
C ILE A 9 2.42 2.74 1.92
N GLY A 10 3.32 3.62 1.50
CA GLY A 10 4.74 3.51 1.79
C GLY A 10 5.16 4.45 2.90
N HIS A 11 6.37 4.25 3.42
CA HIS A 11 6.95 5.16 4.41
C HIS A 11 7.24 6.52 3.80
N GLY A 12 7.74 6.53 2.57
CA GLY A 12 8.26 7.70 1.92
C GLY A 12 9.78 7.75 2.04
N SER A 13 10.41 8.50 1.16
CA SER A 13 11.85 8.61 1.12
C SER A 13 12.28 9.94 0.51
N ARG A 14 13.37 10.49 1.03
CA ARG A 14 14.01 11.68 0.43
C ARG A 14 14.79 11.31 -0.82
N LEU A 15 15.07 10.02 -1.02
CA LEU A 15 15.78 9.51 -2.19
C LEU A 15 14.79 9.01 -3.24
N GLU A 16 15.10 9.22 -4.50
CA GLU A 16 14.27 8.79 -5.63
C GLU A 16 14.01 7.28 -5.62
N TYR A 17 14.98 6.49 -5.17
CA TYR A 17 14.85 5.02 -5.14
C TYR A 17 13.62 4.55 -4.35
N GLY A 18 13.33 5.19 -3.22
CA GLY A 18 12.16 4.82 -2.41
C GLY A 18 10.85 5.16 -3.10
N LYS A 19 10.81 6.31 -3.77
CA LYS A 19 9.65 6.74 -4.56
C LYS A 19 9.44 5.82 -5.76
N GLU A 20 10.50 5.49 -6.47
CA GLU A 20 10.44 4.60 -7.63
C GLU A 20 9.95 3.20 -7.23
N LEU A 21 10.39 2.70 -6.08
CA LEU A 21 10.03 1.36 -5.62
C LEU A 21 8.51 1.19 -5.50
N ILE A 22 7.83 2.13 -4.87
CA ILE A 22 6.37 2.01 -4.68
C ILE A 22 5.64 2.15 -6.02
N LEU A 23 6.10 3.05 -6.91
CA LEU A 23 5.50 3.25 -8.23
C LEU A 23 5.69 2.02 -9.13
N GLU A 24 6.88 1.45 -9.13
CA GLU A 24 7.16 0.23 -9.90
C GLU A 24 6.40 -0.98 -9.36
N THR A 25 6.27 -1.08 -8.03
CA THR A 25 5.47 -2.14 -7.42
C THR A 25 4.01 -2.04 -7.86
N ALA A 26 3.44 -0.84 -7.83
CA ALA A 26 2.08 -0.60 -8.29
C ALA A 26 1.92 -0.98 -9.77
N LYS A 27 2.90 -0.63 -10.59
CA LYS A 27 2.89 -0.98 -12.02
C LYS A 27 2.91 -2.49 -12.21
N MET A 28 3.75 -3.21 -11.47
CA MET A 28 3.81 -4.67 -11.54
C MET A 28 2.49 -5.32 -11.15
N ILE A 29 1.80 -4.77 -10.16
CA ILE A 29 0.47 -5.25 -9.77
C ILE A 29 -0.53 -5.02 -10.91
N SER A 30 -0.51 -3.83 -11.52
CA SER A 30 -1.42 -3.51 -12.61
C SER A 30 -1.22 -4.40 -13.85
N GLU A 31 0.00 -4.90 -14.04
CA GLU A 31 0.31 -5.84 -15.11
C GLU A 31 -0.19 -7.26 -14.84
N LYS A 32 -0.41 -7.61 -13.57
CA LYS A 32 -0.89 -8.92 -13.16
C LYS A 32 -2.41 -9.02 -13.15
N THR A 33 -3.10 -7.92 -12.95
CA THR A 33 -4.56 -7.92 -12.84
C THR A 33 -5.10 -6.53 -13.18
N ASP A 34 -6.30 -6.50 -13.74
CA ASP A 34 -7.04 -5.25 -14.02
C ASP A 34 -8.20 -5.04 -13.04
N GLU A 35 -8.26 -5.86 -11.96
CA GLU A 35 -9.37 -5.80 -10.99
C GLU A 35 -9.31 -4.57 -10.07
N TYR A 36 -8.14 -3.92 -9.97
CA TYR A 36 -7.94 -2.84 -9.00
C TYR A 36 -7.75 -1.49 -9.63
N THR A 37 -8.33 -0.48 -8.99
CA THR A 37 -7.92 0.91 -9.15
C THR A 37 -6.83 1.15 -8.10
N ILE A 38 -5.61 1.40 -8.53
CA ILE A 38 -4.44 1.46 -7.65
C ILE A 38 -4.01 2.92 -7.44
N ILE A 39 -3.88 3.31 -6.18
CA ILE A 39 -3.33 4.61 -5.80
C ILE A 39 -2.21 4.35 -4.81
N THR A 40 -1.08 5.01 -4.99
CA THR A 40 0.04 4.97 -4.06
C THR A 40 0.10 6.25 -3.25
N CYS A 41 0.52 6.15 -2.00
CA CYS A 41 0.72 7.30 -1.13
C CYS A 41 1.83 7.02 -0.11
N SER A 42 2.25 8.04 0.60
CA SER A 42 3.38 7.95 1.52
C SER A 42 3.07 8.61 2.85
N MET A 43 3.66 8.08 3.91
CA MET A 43 3.53 8.64 5.25
C MET A 43 4.31 9.94 5.38
N GLU A 44 5.48 10.02 4.77
CA GLU A 44 6.40 11.16 4.85
C GLU A 44 7.09 11.42 3.52
N PHE A 45 7.60 12.63 3.34
CA PHE A 45 8.51 13.09 2.27
C PHE A 45 7.96 13.14 0.85
N ASN A 46 7.03 12.28 0.47
CA ASN A 46 6.55 12.18 -0.90
C ASN A 46 5.07 12.49 -0.98
N GLU A 47 4.67 13.07 -2.09
CA GLU A 47 3.27 13.27 -2.44
C GLU A 47 2.82 12.18 -3.43
N PRO A 48 1.56 11.76 -3.38
CA PRO A 48 0.55 12.18 -2.41
C PRO A 48 0.82 11.58 -1.01
N ASN A 49 0.42 12.31 0.03
CA ASN A 49 0.39 11.72 1.38
C ASN A 49 -0.85 10.83 1.50
N VAL A 50 -1.05 10.19 2.66
CA VAL A 50 -2.15 9.24 2.83
C VAL A 50 -3.50 9.94 2.70
N ASP A 51 -3.69 11.12 3.28
CA ASP A 51 -4.94 11.87 3.17
C ASP A 51 -5.24 12.24 1.72
N GLU A 52 -4.24 12.65 0.97
CA GLU A 52 -4.38 12.98 -0.44
C GLU A 52 -4.71 11.73 -1.27
N GLY A 53 -4.08 10.60 -0.95
CA GLY A 53 -4.39 9.31 -1.58
C GLY A 53 -5.83 8.87 -1.34
N LEU A 54 -6.31 9.03 -0.11
CA LEU A 54 -7.69 8.74 0.24
C LEU A 54 -8.65 9.67 -0.51
N ALA A 55 -8.33 10.96 -0.59
CA ALA A 55 -9.15 11.92 -1.32
C ALA A 55 -9.27 11.56 -2.79
N ALA A 56 -8.17 11.15 -3.42
CA ALA A 56 -8.17 10.70 -4.80
C ALA A 56 -9.02 9.42 -4.97
N MET A 57 -8.92 8.49 -4.05
CA MET A 57 -9.69 7.24 -4.11
C MET A 57 -11.20 7.49 -3.98
N ARG A 58 -11.62 8.52 -3.25
CA ARG A 58 -13.05 8.86 -3.12
C ARG A 58 -13.71 9.23 -4.45
N GLU A 59 -12.94 9.69 -5.42
CA GLU A 59 -13.44 10.05 -6.74
C GLU A 59 -13.59 8.86 -7.68
N GLU A 60 -13.17 7.67 -7.25
CA GLU A 60 -13.20 6.47 -8.07
C GLU A 60 -14.45 5.63 -7.81
N GLU A 61 -14.85 4.84 -8.82
CA GLU A 61 -15.94 3.89 -8.69
C GLU A 61 -15.39 2.55 -8.21
N ILE A 62 -15.49 2.32 -6.90
CA ILE A 62 -14.99 1.10 -6.27
C ILE A 62 -16.06 0.47 -5.40
N ASP A 63 -15.98 -0.84 -5.23
CA ASP A 63 -16.91 -1.59 -4.38
C ASP A 63 -16.37 -1.85 -2.96
N TYR A 64 -15.07 -1.77 -2.78
CA TYR A 64 -14.41 -1.73 -1.47
C TYR A 64 -13.03 -1.09 -1.63
N LEU A 65 -12.45 -0.68 -0.52
CA LEU A 65 -11.07 -0.15 -0.49
C LEU A 65 -10.25 -1.04 0.44
N VAL A 66 -9.16 -1.59 -0.10
CA VAL A 66 -8.16 -2.26 0.74
C VAL A 66 -6.90 -1.39 0.78
N ALA A 67 -6.44 -1.09 1.99
CA ALA A 67 -5.20 -0.35 2.21
C ALA A 67 -4.12 -1.35 2.62
N VAL A 68 -3.02 -1.35 1.89
CA VAL A 68 -1.91 -2.28 2.13
C VAL A 68 -0.65 -1.49 2.47
N PRO A 69 -0.11 -1.65 3.69
CA PRO A 69 1.13 -0.98 4.06
C PRO A 69 2.32 -1.71 3.44
N MET A 70 3.10 -0.98 2.65
CA MET A 70 4.31 -1.51 2.04
C MET A 70 5.48 -1.38 3.03
N PHE A 71 5.40 -2.15 4.11
CA PHE A 71 6.34 -2.19 5.21
C PHE A 71 6.71 -3.64 5.47
N LEU A 72 7.92 -3.88 5.96
CA LEU A 72 8.36 -5.26 6.25
C LEU A 72 7.70 -5.83 7.48
N ALA A 73 7.56 -5.04 8.53
CA ALA A 73 7.09 -5.53 9.82
C ALA A 73 6.12 -4.57 10.48
N LYS A 74 5.49 -5.04 11.55
CA LYS A 74 4.59 -4.25 12.37
C LYS A 74 5.38 -3.30 13.26
N GLY A 75 5.44 -2.03 12.87
CA GLY A 75 6.01 -0.96 13.67
C GLY A 75 4.93 0.05 14.04
N ILE A 76 5.35 1.20 14.56
CA ILE A 76 4.41 2.23 15.03
C ILE A 76 3.51 2.76 13.91
N HIS A 77 4.04 2.91 12.70
CA HIS A 77 3.23 3.35 11.56
C HIS A 77 2.13 2.35 11.24
N VAL A 78 2.46 1.06 11.17
CA VAL A 78 1.51 0.01 10.81
C VAL A 78 0.46 -0.21 11.89
N LEU A 79 0.88 -0.21 13.16
CA LEU A 79 -0.02 -0.53 14.28
C LEU A 79 -0.84 0.65 14.75
N HIS A 80 -0.37 1.86 14.60
CA HIS A 80 -0.97 3.05 15.19
C HIS A 80 -1.30 4.15 14.18
N ASP A 81 -0.30 4.66 13.48
CA ASP A 81 -0.45 5.87 12.66
C ASP A 81 -1.38 5.68 11.46
N ILE A 82 -1.21 4.59 10.72
CA ILE A 82 -2.02 4.31 9.54
C ILE A 82 -3.47 4.04 9.92
N PRO A 83 -3.77 3.17 10.91
CA PRO A 83 -5.15 2.98 11.36
C PRO A 83 -5.84 4.29 11.76
N GLU A 84 -5.15 5.17 12.45
CA GLU A 84 -5.70 6.46 12.85
C GLU A 84 -6.09 7.31 11.63
N ILE A 85 -5.22 7.39 10.63
CA ILE A 85 -5.51 8.15 9.39
C ILE A 85 -6.69 7.53 8.64
N LEU A 86 -6.80 6.20 8.65
CA LEU A 86 -7.89 5.49 8.00
C LEU A 86 -9.22 5.59 8.76
N GLY A 87 -9.22 6.18 9.96
CA GLY A 87 -10.40 6.27 10.79
C GLY A 87 -10.72 4.99 11.55
N LEU A 88 -9.74 4.12 11.70
CA LEU A 88 -9.87 2.87 12.44
C LEU A 88 -9.28 3.01 13.84
N LYS A 89 -9.87 2.30 14.79
CA LYS A 89 -9.30 2.18 16.12
C LYS A 89 -8.15 1.18 16.08
N GLU A 90 -7.25 1.28 17.05
CA GLU A 90 -6.16 0.33 17.18
C GLU A 90 -6.72 -1.09 17.31
N GLY A 91 -6.20 -2.00 16.48
CA GLY A 91 -6.67 -3.38 16.45
C GLY A 91 -7.87 -3.63 15.55
N GLU A 92 -8.45 -2.60 14.97
CA GLU A 92 -9.52 -2.74 13.97
C GLU A 92 -8.92 -2.85 12.57
N PHE A 93 -9.48 -3.75 11.76
CA PHE A 93 -9.02 -3.99 10.37
C PHE A 93 -10.12 -3.76 9.34
N ARG A 94 -11.30 -3.37 9.79
CA ARG A 94 -12.42 -3.07 8.91
C ARG A 94 -13.16 -1.83 9.38
N GLY A 95 -13.53 -1.01 8.42
CA GLY A 95 -14.34 0.19 8.63
C GLY A 95 -15.12 0.53 7.39
N GLU A 96 -15.53 1.78 7.29
CA GLU A 96 -16.28 2.29 6.16
C GLU A 96 -15.54 3.42 5.47
N PHE A 97 -15.68 3.49 4.16
CA PHE A 97 -15.09 4.54 3.34
C PHE A 97 -16.18 5.20 2.52
N THR A 98 -16.34 6.52 2.68
CA THR A 98 -17.37 7.27 1.97
C THR A 98 -16.81 7.85 0.69
N LEU A 99 -17.40 7.48 -0.44
CA LEU A 99 -17.04 7.99 -1.75
C LEU A 99 -17.59 9.39 -1.98
N ALA A 100 -17.08 10.08 -2.99
CA ALA A 100 -17.51 11.45 -3.32
C ALA A 100 -19.00 11.56 -3.61
N ASP A 101 -19.62 10.50 -4.18
CA ASP A 101 -21.05 10.46 -4.45
C ASP A 101 -21.90 10.18 -3.20
N GLY A 102 -21.28 10.00 -2.04
CA GLY A 102 -21.97 9.72 -0.78
C GLY A 102 -22.14 8.23 -0.48
N LYS A 103 -21.82 7.36 -1.43
CA LYS A 103 -21.91 5.91 -1.22
C LYS A 103 -20.84 5.46 -0.24
N SER A 104 -21.21 4.60 0.70
CA SER A 104 -20.27 4.00 1.65
C SER A 104 -19.87 2.60 1.17
N VAL A 105 -18.58 2.31 1.20
CA VAL A 105 -18.05 1.01 0.83
C VAL A 105 -17.15 0.50 1.97
N PRO A 106 -16.97 -0.82 2.07
CA PRO A 106 -16.06 -1.36 3.08
C PRO A 106 -14.62 -0.87 2.90
N LEU A 107 -13.98 -0.56 4.03
CA LEU A 107 -12.56 -0.26 4.11
C LEU A 107 -11.90 -1.41 4.87
N ILE A 108 -10.91 -2.03 4.24
CA ILE A 108 -10.17 -3.15 4.82
C ILE A 108 -8.71 -2.73 4.96
N TYR A 109 -8.13 -2.98 6.12
CA TYR A 109 -6.72 -2.72 6.37
C TYR A 109 -5.96 -4.04 6.40
N ALA A 110 -5.08 -4.23 5.43
CA ALA A 110 -4.27 -5.44 5.29
C ALA A 110 -3.02 -5.36 6.16
N GLY A 111 -2.39 -6.50 6.38
CA GLY A 111 -1.12 -6.55 7.09
C GLY A 111 0.06 -6.11 6.24
N PRO A 112 1.21 -5.82 6.88
CA PRO A 112 2.46 -5.56 6.16
C PRO A 112 2.99 -6.83 5.49
N LEU A 113 4.12 -6.73 4.79
CA LEU A 113 4.68 -7.88 4.06
C LEU A 113 5.01 -9.05 4.99
N GLY A 114 5.64 -8.75 6.12
CA GLY A 114 5.83 -9.73 7.19
C GLY A 114 6.64 -10.97 6.83
N CYS A 115 6.42 -12.03 7.60
CA CYS A 115 7.09 -13.33 7.41
C CYS A 115 6.40 -14.10 6.28
N ASP A 116 6.98 -14.03 5.10
CA ASP A 116 6.43 -14.68 3.91
C ASP A 116 7.55 -15.39 3.16
N PRO A 117 7.30 -16.61 2.66
CA PRO A 117 8.30 -17.34 1.86
C PRO A 117 8.79 -16.53 0.65
N LEU A 118 7.97 -15.67 0.08
CA LEU A 118 8.38 -14.81 -1.05
C LEU A 118 9.48 -13.83 -0.65
N LEU A 119 9.42 -13.30 0.59
CA LEU A 119 10.47 -12.42 1.08
C LEU A 119 11.80 -13.18 1.21
N ALA A 120 11.76 -14.40 1.73
CA ALA A 120 12.94 -15.26 1.82
C ALA A 120 13.52 -15.53 0.43
N ASP A 121 12.66 -15.80 -0.54
CA ASP A 121 13.09 -16.05 -1.92
C ASP A 121 13.77 -14.82 -2.52
N MET A 122 13.26 -13.63 -2.27
CA MET A 122 13.86 -12.40 -2.75
C MET A 122 15.25 -12.17 -2.14
N MET A 123 15.40 -12.45 -0.85
CA MET A 123 16.67 -12.29 -0.16
C MET A 123 17.71 -13.29 -0.69
N MET A 124 17.31 -14.53 -0.92
CA MET A 124 18.20 -15.56 -1.49
C MET A 124 18.62 -15.19 -2.91
N LYS A 125 17.71 -14.70 -3.70
CA LYS A 125 17.98 -14.20 -5.06
C LYS A 125 19.03 -13.09 -5.02
N ASN A 126 18.88 -12.13 -4.13
CA ASN A 126 19.80 -11.01 -4.01
C ASN A 126 21.18 -11.46 -3.54
N ALA A 127 21.23 -12.41 -2.60
CA ALA A 127 22.50 -12.99 -2.15
C ALA A 127 23.22 -13.69 -3.29
N LYS A 128 22.51 -14.50 -4.06
CA LYS A 128 23.07 -15.21 -5.21
C LYS A 128 23.60 -14.25 -6.27
N THR A 129 22.83 -13.22 -6.59
CA THR A 129 23.23 -12.20 -7.57
C THR A 129 24.51 -11.48 -7.11
N ALA A 130 24.60 -11.15 -5.83
CA ALA A 130 25.79 -10.49 -5.28
C ALA A 130 27.03 -11.39 -5.39
N VAL A 131 26.89 -12.68 -5.08
CA VAL A 131 27.98 -13.63 -5.20
C VAL A 131 28.43 -13.77 -6.65
N GLU A 132 27.50 -13.90 -7.58
CA GLU A 132 27.81 -14.02 -9.02
C GLU A 132 28.50 -12.77 -9.57
N THR A 133 28.21 -11.61 -9.00
CA THR A 133 28.77 -10.33 -9.45
C THR A 133 30.17 -10.08 -8.87
N TYR A 134 30.38 -10.39 -7.59
CA TYR A 134 31.56 -9.94 -6.85
C TYR A 134 32.52 -11.04 -6.42
N LEU A 135 32.16 -12.29 -6.53
CA LEU A 135 33.04 -13.40 -6.21
C LEU A 135 33.56 -14.06 -7.50
#